data_06ed1ede0ebb014e02d639c99630862e
#
_entry.id   06ed1ede0ebb014e02d639c99630862e
#
_cell.length_a   1.000
_cell.length_b   1.000
_cell.length_c   1.000
_cell.angle_alpha   90.00
_cell.angle_beta   90.00
_cell.angle_gamma   90.00
#
_symmetry.space_group_name_H-M   'P 1'
#
loop_
_entity.id
_entity.type
_entity.pdbx_description
1 polymer ?
#
loop_
_entity_poly.entity_id
_entity_poly.type
_entity_poly.pdbx_seq_one_letter_code
_entity_poly.pdbx_strand_id
1 'polypeptide(L)' 'MTDRLTSLEEHTTHQTATLEELSGVVAEQAEQIARLERRVRLLMERAAQMEADTMSGAPLADQKPPHW' A
#
# COMPACT_ATOMS: atom_id res chain seq x y z
N MET A 1 -40.25 -16.08 23.61
CA MET A 1 -40.32 -15.28 22.47
C MET A 1 -39.53 -14.04 22.59
N THR A 2 -39.74 -13.28 23.62
CA THR A 2 -38.96 -12.07 23.81
C THR A 2 -37.49 -12.34 23.86
N ASP A 3 -37.07 -13.40 24.50
CA ASP A 3 -35.66 -13.73 24.63
C ASP A 3 -35.06 -14.00 23.28
N ARG A 4 -35.82 -14.56 22.39
CA ARG A 4 -35.32 -14.87 21.08
C ARG A 4 -35.08 -13.62 20.29
N LEU A 5 -36.00 -12.67 20.37
CA LEU A 5 -35.87 -11.42 19.67
C LEU A 5 -34.69 -10.64 20.21
N THR A 6 -34.51 -10.63 21.52
CA THR A 6 -33.41 -9.93 22.14
C THR A 6 -32.09 -10.55 21.68
N SER A 7 -32.06 -11.86 21.63
CA SER A 7 -30.86 -12.56 21.21
C SER A 7 -30.50 -12.22 19.77
N LEU A 8 -31.50 -12.14 18.90
CA LEU A 8 -31.25 -11.80 17.51
C LEU A 8 -30.80 -10.35 17.37
N GLU A 9 -31.35 -9.46 18.17
CA GLU A 9 -30.96 -8.08 18.13
C GLU A 9 -29.53 -7.92 18.58
N GLU A 10 -29.13 -8.63 19.62
CA GLU A 10 -27.77 -8.55 20.12
C GLU A 10 -26.81 -9.09 19.06
N HIS A 11 -27.21 -10.18 18.42
CA HIS A 11 -26.37 -10.78 17.40
C HIS A 11 -26.19 -9.84 16.21
N THR A 12 -27.28 -9.20 15.81
CA THR A 12 -27.23 -8.26 14.69
C THR A 12 -26.36 -7.06 15.03
N THR A 13 -26.47 -6.56 16.25
CA THR A 13 -25.67 -5.44 16.68
C THR A 13 -24.20 -5.80 16.69
N HIS A 14 -23.89 -6.99 17.15
CA HIS A 14 -22.52 -7.46 17.18
C HIS A 14 -21.97 -7.58 15.76
N GLN A 15 -22.75 -8.10 14.84
CA GLN A 15 -22.31 -8.24 13.46
C GLN A 15 -22.08 -6.88 12.82
N THR A 16 -22.94 -5.93 13.12
CA THR A 16 -22.79 -4.58 12.58
C THR A 16 -21.49 -3.96 13.07
N ALA A 17 -21.20 -4.14 14.35
CA ALA A 17 -19.98 -3.58 14.91
C ALA A 17 -18.74 -4.23 14.26
N THR A 18 -18.81 -5.54 14.05
CA THR A 18 -17.71 -6.24 13.43
C THR A 18 -17.49 -5.76 11.99
N LEU A 19 -18.58 -5.55 11.26
CA LEU A 19 -18.48 -5.07 9.89
C LEU A 19 -17.88 -3.67 9.85
N GLU A 20 -18.23 -2.83 10.81
CA GLU A 20 -17.69 -1.50 10.85
C GLU A 20 -16.20 -1.52 11.14
N GLU A 21 -15.78 -2.42 12.02
CA GLU A 21 -14.37 -2.57 12.31
C GLU A 21 -13.62 -3.02 11.08
N LEU A 22 -14.17 -4.02 10.38
CA LEU A 22 -13.53 -4.53 9.19
C LEU A 22 -13.46 -3.47 8.10
N SER A 23 -14.50 -2.65 7.99
CA SER A 23 -14.49 -1.58 7.01
C SER A 23 -13.35 -0.61 7.31
N GLY A 24 -13.12 -0.33 8.59
CA GLY A 24 -12.03 0.55 9.00
C GLY A 24 -10.67 -0.05 8.63
N VAL A 25 -10.53 -1.35 8.87
CA VAL A 25 -9.27 -2.04 8.56
C VAL A 25 -9.03 -2.02 7.06
N VAL A 26 -10.06 -2.29 6.28
CA VAL A 26 -9.93 -2.28 4.82
C VAL A 26 -9.53 -0.90 4.33
N ALA A 27 -10.13 0.14 4.90
CA ALA A 27 -9.80 1.50 4.49
C ALA A 27 -8.34 1.82 4.81
N GLU A 28 -7.86 1.40 5.98
CA GLU A 28 -6.48 1.64 6.35
C GLU A 28 -5.54 0.89 5.43
N GLN A 29 -5.88 -0.35 5.11
CA GLN A 29 -5.03 -1.14 4.23
C GLN A 29 -5.00 -0.53 2.83
N ALA A 30 -6.13 -0.01 2.37
CA ALA A 30 -6.18 0.62 1.06
C ALA A 30 -5.25 1.84 1.01
N GLU A 31 -5.19 2.59 2.11
CA GLU A 31 -4.30 3.73 2.17
C GLU A 31 -2.85 3.30 2.17
N GLN A 32 -2.54 2.23 2.90
CA GLN A 32 -1.19 1.73 2.95
C GLN A 32 -0.76 1.24 1.57
N ILE A 33 -1.65 0.55 0.88
CA ILE A 33 -1.34 0.05 -0.44
C ILE A 33 -1.10 1.22 -1.39
N ALA A 34 -1.93 2.25 -1.32
CA ALA A 34 -1.76 3.41 -2.18
C ALA A 34 -0.41 4.09 -1.92
N ARG A 35 0.01 4.18 -0.66
CA ARG A 35 1.30 4.77 -0.35
C ARG A 35 2.43 3.93 -0.88
N LEU A 36 2.33 2.62 -0.74
CA LEU A 36 3.35 1.73 -1.23
C LEU A 36 3.43 1.76 -2.75
N GLU A 37 2.29 1.84 -3.40
CA GLU A 37 2.27 1.94 -4.85
C GLU A 37 2.96 3.20 -5.33
N ARG A 38 2.75 4.31 -4.63
CA ARG A 38 3.41 5.55 -4.99
C ARG A 38 4.91 5.43 -4.81
N ARG A 39 5.34 4.80 -3.73
CA ARG A 39 6.77 4.62 -3.49
C ARG A 39 7.40 3.75 -4.55
N VAL A 40 6.72 2.66 -4.90
CA VAL A 40 7.25 1.78 -5.93
C VAL A 40 7.36 2.54 -7.24
N ARG A 41 6.36 3.34 -7.57
CA ARG A 41 6.39 4.10 -8.80
C ARG A 41 7.56 5.07 -8.81
N LEU A 42 7.80 5.74 -7.69
CA LEU A 42 8.93 6.67 -7.61
C LEU A 42 10.24 5.94 -7.73
N LEU A 43 10.35 4.78 -7.11
CA LEU A 43 11.58 4.00 -7.20
C LEU A 43 11.81 3.50 -8.60
N MET A 44 10.74 3.10 -9.28
CA MET A 44 10.87 2.64 -10.65
C MET A 44 11.28 3.79 -11.57
N GLU A 45 10.77 4.98 -11.31
CA GLU A 45 11.14 6.14 -12.10
C GLU A 45 12.61 6.46 -11.89
N ARG A 46 13.07 6.35 -10.66
CA ARG A 46 14.47 6.59 -10.39
C ARG A 46 15.35 5.56 -11.05
N ALA A 47 14.93 4.30 -10.97
CA ALA A 47 15.68 3.24 -11.58
C ALA A 47 15.75 3.44 -13.08
N ALA A 48 14.63 3.82 -13.69
CA ALA A 48 14.60 4.07 -15.11
C ALA A 48 15.51 5.23 -15.47
N GLN A 49 15.52 6.26 -14.65
CA GLN A 49 16.36 7.40 -14.89
C GLN A 49 17.83 7.02 -14.80
N MET A 50 18.18 6.22 -13.82
CA MET A 50 19.54 5.78 -13.67
C MET A 50 19.97 4.91 -14.82
N GLU A 51 19.08 4.07 -15.29
CA GLU A 51 19.39 3.23 -16.44
C GLU A 51 19.57 4.09 -17.68
N ALA A 52 18.73 5.08 -17.84
CA ALA A 52 18.84 5.96 -19.00
C ALA A 52 20.16 6.73 -18.95
N ASP A 53 20.53 7.19 -17.78
CA ASP A 53 21.79 7.91 -17.62
C ASP A 53 22.96 6.99 -17.95
N THR A 54 22.88 5.77 -17.51
CA THR A 54 23.92 4.82 -17.76
C THR A 54 23.99 4.49 -19.26
N MET A 55 22.83 4.37 -19.86
CA MET A 55 22.81 4.03 -21.25
C MET A 55 23.27 5.14 -22.12
N SER A 56 23.13 6.34 -21.66
CA SER A 56 23.55 7.43 -22.46
C SER A 56 25.03 7.23 -22.52
N GLY A 57 25.47 6.40 -21.68
CA GLY A 57 26.78 5.97 -21.75
C GLY A 57 27.85 6.90 -21.58
N ALA A 58 27.78 7.85 -22.11
CA ALA A 58 28.81 8.73 -22.07
C ALA A 58 29.44 8.72 -20.77
N PRO A 59 28.74 9.03 -19.89
CA PRO A 59 29.30 9.21 -18.65
C PRO A 59 29.87 8.01 -18.09
N LEU A 60 29.52 6.93 -18.56
CA LEU A 60 30.01 5.80 -18.07
C LEU A 60 31.41 5.87 -17.82
N ALA A 61 32.09 6.26 -18.68
CA ALA A 61 33.50 6.29 -18.58
C ALA A 61 33.86 7.19 -17.47
N ASP A 62 33.15 8.22 -17.36
CA ASP A 62 33.50 9.10 -16.38
C ASP A 62 33.09 8.66 -15.10
N GLN A 63 32.08 8.09 -15.06
CA GLN A 63 31.64 7.73 -13.90
C GLN A 63 32.31 6.70 -13.31
N LYS A 64 32.92 6.19 -13.83
CA LYS A 64 33.56 5.18 -13.39
C LYS A 64 33.87 5.36 -12.17
N PRO A 65 33.56 4.96 -11.40
CA PRO A 65 33.75 5.00 -10.27
C PRO A 65 34.59 5.10 -9.65
N PRO A 66 34.69 5.56 -9.50
CA PRO A 66 35.55 5.94 -8.91
C PRO A 66 35.62 5.36 -7.74
N HIS A 67 35.12 5.48 -7.09
CA HIS A 67 35.27 5.09 -5.95
C HIS A 67 35.17 3.81 -5.78
N TRP A 68 34.92 3.12 -6.50
CA TRP A 68 34.94 1.89 -6.07
C TRP A 68 36.11 1.45 -6.45
#